data_e06db3d2fc9d70fac0ef4ff6a5e367ab
#
_entry.id   e06db3d2fc9d70fac0ef4ff6a5e367ab
#
_cell.length_a   1.000
_cell.length_b   1.000
_cell.length_c   1.000
_cell.angle_alpha   90.00
_cell.angle_beta   90.00
_cell.angle_gamma   90.00
#
_symmetry.space_group_name_H-M   'P 1'
#
loop_
_entity.id
_entity.type
_entity.pdbx_description
1 polymer ?
#
loop_
_entity_poly.entity_id
_entity_poly.type
_entity_poly.pdbx_seq_one_letter_code
_entity_poly.pdbx_strand_id
1 'polypeptide(L)'
;GGLATLTRSLSLELAPEVRVNGISPGPILWPENGEWSDQITRQRIINKTLLKRVGEPSDIAKAVFFLISEAPYITGQILAVDGGRSINL
;
A
#
# COMPACT_ATOMS: atom_id res chain seq x y z
N GLY A 1 10.39 7.88 -4.64
CA GLY A 1 9.77 9.18 -4.53
C GLY A 1 9.85 9.77 -3.14
N GLY A 2 9.08 10.84 -2.94
CA GLY A 2 9.10 11.60 -1.68
C GLY A 2 8.74 10.79 -0.45
N LEU A 3 7.76 9.87 -0.58
CA LEU A 3 7.36 9.05 0.55
C LEU A 3 8.49 8.12 1.00
N ALA A 4 9.18 7.51 0.05
CA ALA A 4 10.30 6.61 0.38
C ALA A 4 11.44 7.38 1.05
N THR A 5 11.75 8.57 0.53
CA THR A 5 12.80 9.42 1.12
C THR A 5 12.44 9.85 2.53
N LEU A 6 11.21 10.30 2.74
CA LEU A 6 10.73 10.71 4.06
C LEU A 6 10.74 9.54 5.04
N THR A 7 10.25 8.38 4.62
CA THR A 7 10.23 7.18 5.46
C THR A 7 11.64 6.80 5.89
N ARG A 8 12.58 6.80 4.94
CA ARG A 8 13.98 6.50 5.25
C ARG A 8 14.56 7.50 6.24
N SER A 9 14.37 8.80 5.99
CA SER A 9 14.93 9.85 6.85
C SER A 9 14.40 9.76 8.25
N LEU A 10 13.09 9.57 8.41
CA LEU A 10 12.47 9.44 9.73
C LEU A 10 12.90 8.18 10.44
N SER A 11 13.05 7.07 9.72
CA SER A 11 13.50 5.82 10.34
C SER A 11 14.93 5.95 10.87
N LEU A 12 15.80 6.63 10.13
CA LEU A 12 17.18 6.86 10.57
C LEU A 12 17.22 7.74 11.82
N GLU A 13 16.37 8.76 11.87
CA GLU A 13 16.37 9.72 12.97
C GLU A 13 15.74 9.15 14.24
N LEU A 14 14.68 8.36 14.10
CA LEU A 14 13.88 7.91 15.24
C LEU A 14 14.27 6.53 15.78
N ALA A 15 15.15 5.82 15.09
CA ALA A 15 15.66 4.56 15.62
C ALA A 15 16.60 4.83 16.80
N PRO A 16 16.69 3.90 17.75
CA PRO A 16 15.97 2.62 17.83
C PRO A 16 14.61 2.70 18.52
N GLU A 17 14.19 3.87 18.99
CA GLU A 17 13.00 4.01 19.83
C GLU A 17 11.71 3.84 19.03
N VAL A 18 11.70 4.27 17.76
CA VAL A 18 10.50 4.25 16.93
C VAL A 18 10.81 3.62 15.58
N ARG A 19 9.96 2.70 15.15
CA ARG A 19 9.99 2.16 13.79
C ARG A 19 9.11 3.03 12.89
N VAL A 20 9.60 3.29 11.68
CA VAL A 20 8.86 4.10 10.71
C VAL A 20 8.80 3.32 9.39
N ASN A 21 7.60 2.99 8.97
CA ASN A 21 7.36 2.29 7.71
C ASN A 21 6.22 2.98 6.96
N GLY A 22 6.12 2.71 5.68
CA GLY A 22 5.08 3.26 4.84
C GLY A 22 4.33 2.18 4.08
N ILE A 23 3.14 2.53 3.63
CA ILE A 23 2.32 1.71 2.75
C ILE A 23 2.19 2.44 1.42
N SER A 24 2.40 1.72 0.32
CA SER A 24 2.11 2.21 -1.02
C SER A 24 0.90 1.45 -1.54
N PRO A 25 -0.31 2.02 -1.45
CA PRO A 25 -1.51 1.34 -1.91
C PRO A 25 -1.59 1.36 -3.43
N GLY A 26 -2.15 0.29 -3.99
CA GLY A 26 -2.51 0.25 -5.39
C GLY A 26 -3.96 0.67 -5.62
N PRO A 27 -4.61 0.08 -6.63
CA PRO A 27 -6.02 0.40 -6.91
C PRO A 27 -6.92 -0.14 -5.80
N ILE A 28 -7.48 0.76 -5.01
CA ILE A 28 -8.35 0.42 -3.87
C ILE A 28 -9.75 0.95 -4.13
N LEU A 29 -10.76 0.15 -3.88
CA LEU A 29 -12.14 0.56 -3.99
C LEU A 29 -12.55 1.28 -2.70
N TRP A 30 -12.47 2.60 -2.72
CA TRP A 30 -12.92 3.44 -1.62
C TRP A 30 -14.41 3.76 -1.80
N PRO A 31 -15.20 3.80 -0.73
CA PRO A 31 -16.65 4.05 -0.86
C PRO A 31 -17.00 5.35 -1.58
N GLU A 32 -16.18 6.38 -1.45
CA GLU A 32 -16.40 7.70 -2.05
C GLU A 32 -15.88 7.85 -3.49
N ASN A 33 -15.27 6.82 -4.06
CA ASN A 33 -14.72 6.88 -5.43
C ASN A 33 -15.79 6.58 -6.46
N GLY A 34 -16.51 7.61 -6.91
CA GLY A 34 -17.58 7.44 -7.88
C GLY A 34 -17.15 6.85 -9.22
N GLU A 35 -15.96 7.22 -9.71
CA GLU A 35 -15.44 6.71 -10.98
C GLU A 35 -15.18 5.21 -10.94
N TRP A 36 -15.03 4.62 -9.78
CA TRP A 36 -14.81 3.19 -9.63
C TRP A 36 -16.07 2.35 -9.82
N SER A 37 -17.23 3.00 -9.82
CA SER A 37 -18.49 2.31 -10.13
C SER A 37 -18.67 2.07 -11.63
N ASP A 38 -17.89 2.75 -12.50
CA ASP A 38 -17.89 2.49 -13.93
C ASP A 38 -17.23 1.14 -14.21
N GLN A 39 -18.02 0.21 -14.76
CA GLN A 39 -17.54 -1.14 -15.00
C GLN A 39 -16.37 -1.21 -15.97
N ILE A 40 -16.34 -0.33 -16.97
CA ILE A 40 -15.27 -0.33 -17.97
C ILE A 40 -13.95 0.08 -17.31
N THR A 41 -13.96 1.16 -16.54
CA THR A 41 -12.79 1.63 -15.82
C THR A 41 -12.31 0.60 -14.82
N ARG A 42 -13.24 0.02 -14.09
CA ARG A 42 -12.96 -0.99 -13.08
C ARG A 42 -12.31 -2.22 -13.70
N GLN A 43 -12.85 -2.69 -14.83
CA GLN A 43 -12.29 -3.85 -15.51
C GLN A 43 -10.88 -3.59 -16.05
N ARG A 44 -10.62 -2.38 -16.53
CA ARG A 44 -9.28 -1.97 -16.94
C ARG A 44 -8.27 -2.10 -15.82
N ILE A 45 -8.65 -1.62 -14.64
CA ILE A 45 -7.81 -1.66 -13.46
C ILE A 45 -7.57 -3.11 -13.04
N ILE A 46 -8.62 -3.91 -13.00
CA ILE A 46 -8.54 -5.32 -12.64
C ILE A 46 -7.58 -6.06 -13.58
N ASN A 47 -7.67 -5.78 -14.88
CA ASN A 47 -6.83 -6.44 -15.87
C ASN A 47 -5.34 -6.15 -15.66
N LYS A 48 -5.01 -5.03 -15.05
CA LYS A 48 -3.62 -4.62 -14.81
C LYS A 48 -3.07 -5.09 -13.47
N THR A 49 -3.89 -5.69 -12.62
CA THR A 49 -3.41 -6.28 -11.39
C THR A 49 -3.11 -7.75 -11.61
N LEU A 50 -2.09 -8.26 -10.94
CA LEU A 50 -1.78 -9.69 -11.02
C LEU A 50 -2.81 -10.52 -10.27
N LEU A 51 -3.36 -10.00 -9.17
CA LEU A 51 -4.35 -10.71 -8.38
C LEU A 51 -5.77 -10.58 -8.95
N LYS A 52 -5.93 -9.84 -10.05
CA LYS A 52 -7.19 -9.74 -10.81
C LYS A 52 -8.36 -9.25 -9.99
N ARG A 53 -8.12 -8.29 -9.12
CA ARG A 53 -9.17 -7.59 -8.40
C ARG A 53 -8.67 -6.24 -7.94
N VAL A 54 -9.59 -5.31 -7.64
CA VAL A 54 -9.25 -4.10 -6.91
C VAL A 54 -9.10 -4.45 -5.44
N GLY A 55 -8.28 -3.70 -4.74
CA GLY A 55 -8.15 -3.88 -3.30
C GLY A 55 -9.32 -3.25 -2.55
N GLU A 56 -9.44 -3.57 -1.30
CA GLU A 56 -10.41 -3.00 -0.39
C GLU A 56 -9.69 -2.29 0.75
N PRO A 57 -10.35 -1.35 1.43
CA PRO A 57 -9.73 -0.69 2.59
C PRO A 57 -9.18 -1.67 3.62
N SER A 58 -9.83 -2.82 3.81
CA SER A 58 -9.35 -3.83 4.74
C SER A 58 -8.01 -4.43 4.33
N ASP A 59 -7.69 -4.45 3.03
CA ASP A 59 -6.38 -4.92 2.58
C ASP A 59 -5.27 -4.00 3.10
N ILE A 60 -5.52 -2.70 3.08
CA ILE A 60 -4.58 -1.71 3.63
C ILE A 60 -4.51 -1.80 5.15
N ALA A 61 -5.66 -1.91 5.81
CA ALA A 61 -5.72 -1.99 7.26
C ALA A 61 -4.95 -3.21 7.79
N LYS A 62 -5.05 -4.35 7.11
CA LYS A 62 -4.31 -5.56 7.50
C LYS A 62 -2.81 -5.36 7.38
N ALA A 63 -2.36 -4.68 6.33
CA ALA A 63 -0.93 -4.40 6.15
C ALA A 63 -0.41 -3.46 7.24
N VAL A 64 -1.17 -2.42 7.57
CA VAL A 64 -0.82 -1.51 8.66
C VAL A 64 -0.75 -2.25 9.99
N PHE A 65 -1.75 -3.06 10.28
CA PHE A 65 -1.77 -3.86 11.51
C PHE A 65 -0.56 -4.77 11.61
N PHE A 66 -0.19 -5.43 10.51
CA PHE A 66 0.99 -6.28 10.46
C PHE A 66 2.25 -5.51 10.82
N LEU A 67 2.45 -4.35 10.18
CA LEU A 67 3.66 -3.55 10.42
C LEU A 67 3.73 -3.04 11.86
N ILE A 68 2.59 -2.66 12.45
CA ILE A 68 2.55 -2.13 13.81
C ILE A 68 2.70 -3.23 14.84
N SER A 69 2.02 -4.36 14.66
CA SER A 69 1.83 -5.34 15.72
C SER A 69 2.65 -6.61 15.56
N GLU A 70 3.05 -6.95 14.33
CA GLU A 70 3.63 -8.28 14.05
C GLU A 70 5.04 -8.21 13.47
N ALA A 71 5.57 -7.02 13.25
CA ALA A 71 6.82 -6.85 12.52
C ALA A 71 7.84 -5.99 13.29
N PRO A 72 8.29 -6.44 14.46
CA PRO A 72 9.15 -5.61 15.32
C PRO A 72 10.54 -5.37 14.75
N TYR A 73 10.96 -6.12 13.74
CA TYR A 73 12.30 -5.98 13.16
C TYR A 73 12.29 -5.30 11.79
N ILE A 74 11.17 -4.61 11.45
CA ILE A 74 11.05 -3.90 10.18
C ILE A 74 10.96 -2.41 10.45
N THR A 75 11.88 -1.65 9.85
CA THR A 75 11.83 -0.20 9.87
C THR A 75 12.44 0.34 8.57
N GLY A 76 12.01 1.52 8.15
CA GLY A 76 12.52 2.19 6.96
C GLY A 76 12.00 1.61 5.65
N GLN A 77 10.96 0.79 5.67
CA GLN A 77 10.47 0.09 4.49
C GLN A 77 9.15 0.66 3.99
N ILE A 78 8.95 0.56 2.68
CA ILE A 78 7.66 0.84 2.04
C ILE A 78 7.11 -0.50 1.56
N LEU A 79 5.92 -0.86 2.03
CA LEU A 79 5.25 -2.09 1.63
C LEU A 79 4.20 -1.76 0.57
N ALA A 80 4.37 -2.32 -0.62
CA ALA A 80 3.38 -2.17 -1.67
C ALA A 80 2.21 -3.12 -1.43
N VAL A 81 0.99 -2.57 -1.41
CA VAL A 81 -0.24 -3.35 -1.24
C VAL A 81 -1.12 -3.04 -2.46
N ASP A 82 -0.82 -3.70 -3.57
CA ASP A 82 -1.31 -3.27 -4.87
C ASP A 82 -1.75 -4.42 -5.79
N GLY A 83 -1.86 -5.62 -5.25
CA GLY A 83 -2.25 -6.78 -6.05
C GLY A 83 -1.29 -7.09 -7.19
N GLY A 84 -0.05 -6.63 -7.10
CA GLY A 84 0.97 -6.84 -8.11
C GLY A 84 0.96 -5.81 -9.23
N ARG A 85 0.18 -4.72 -9.08
CA ARG A 85 0.07 -3.71 -10.14
C ARG A 85 1.41 -3.07 -10.48
N SER A 86 2.27 -2.83 -9.49
CA SER A 86 3.53 -2.12 -9.70
C SER A 86 4.56 -2.94 -10.49
N ILE A 87 4.44 -4.26 -10.50
CA ILE A 87 5.37 -5.13 -11.25
C ILE A 87 4.77 -5.65 -12.55
N ASN A 88 3.53 -5.32 -12.83
CA ASN A 88 2.86 -5.71 -14.08
C ASN A 88 3.02 -4.59 -15.11
N LEU A 89 3.85 -4.82 -16.07
CA LEU A 89 4.13 -3.86 -17.13
C LEU A 89 3.11 -3.99 -18.27
#